data_a6f9be299057839d4680d69efacb09fd
#
_entry.id   a6f9be299057839d4680d69efacb09fd
#
_cell.length_a   1.000
_cell.length_b   1.000
_cell.length_c   1.000
_cell.angle_alpha   90.00
_cell.angle_beta   90.00
_cell.angle_gamma   90.00
#
_symmetry.space_group_name_H-M   'P 1'
#
loop_
_entity.id
_entity.type
_entity.pdbx_description
1 polymer ?
#
loop_
_entity_poly.entity_id
_entity_poly.type
_entity_poly.pdbx_seq_one_letter_code
_entity_poly.pdbx_strand_id
1 'polypeptide(L)'
;MARPEILAATQLHPLYQKALEAVFTVHQRAHEGDPAIFASLAPRIVGLAAHGETRVSRELLTQLPQLKVVSVFGVGYDGVDVQAAIDLGVPVTHTPGVLSDDVADLAIGLMLSVARGI
;
A
#
# COMPACT_ATOMS: atom_id res chain seq x y z
N MET A 1 25.65 5.11 5.47
CA MET A 1 24.69 5.65 4.47
C MET A 1 23.32 5.81 5.06
N ALA A 2 22.62 6.85 4.70
CA ALA A 2 21.25 7.04 5.13
C ALA A 2 20.36 5.94 4.54
N ARG A 3 19.40 5.46 5.31
CA ARG A 3 18.44 4.46 4.85
C ARG A 3 17.45 5.15 3.88
N PRO A 4 16.98 4.44 2.83
CA PRO A 4 15.92 4.99 1.99
C PRO A 4 14.67 5.28 2.81
N GLU A 5 13.96 6.34 2.45
CA GLU A 5 12.77 6.78 3.17
C GLU A 5 11.52 6.41 2.39
N ILE A 6 10.53 5.85 3.07
CA ILE A 6 9.26 5.47 2.49
C ILE A 6 8.09 6.05 3.27
N LEU A 7 6.97 6.20 2.59
CA LEU A 7 5.70 6.61 3.19
C LEU A 7 4.81 5.38 3.38
N ALA A 8 4.37 5.15 4.61
CA ALA A 8 3.26 4.22 4.86
C ALA A 8 1.97 5.01 4.76
N ALA A 9 1.19 4.76 3.71
CA ALA A 9 -0.01 5.55 3.41
C ALA A 9 -1.18 5.22 4.34
N THR A 10 -1.07 4.14 5.10
CA THR A 10 -2.06 3.70 6.06
C THR A 10 -1.38 2.89 7.17
N GLN A 11 -2.13 2.49 8.18
CA GLN A 11 -1.63 1.54 9.16
C GLN A 11 -1.47 0.17 8.49
N LEU A 12 -0.23 -0.31 8.42
CA LEU A 12 0.11 -1.55 7.73
C LEU A 12 -0.06 -2.75 8.66
N HIS A 13 -0.20 -3.93 8.06
CA HIS A 13 -0.13 -5.18 8.82
C HIS A 13 1.19 -5.25 9.60
N PRO A 14 1.19 -5.70 10.88
CA PRO A 14 2.40 -5.69 11.72
C PRO A 14 3.62 -6.38 11.12
N LEU A 15 3.42 -7.50 10.42
CA LEU A 15 4.54 -8.20 9.76
C LEU A 15 5.14 -7.37 8.63
N TYR A 16 4.30 -6.72 7.84
CA TYR A 16 4.74 -5.86 6.76
C TYR A 16 5.45 -4.62 7.30
N GLN A 17 4.86 -3.98 8.30
CA GLN A 17 5.45 -2.82 8.96
C GLN A 17 6.84 -3.13 9.51
N LYS A 18 6.96 -4.25 10.22
CA LYS A 18 8.22 -4.68 10.81
C LYS A 18 9.29 -4.96 9.76
N ALA A 19 8.90 -5.64 8.68
CA ALA A 19 9.83 -5.94 7.59
C ALA A 19 10.35 -4.67 6.91
N LEU A 20 9.49 -3.68 6.71
CA LEU A 20 9.87 -2.40 6.13
C LEU A 20 10.79 -1.60 7.07
N GLU A 21 10.47 -1.56 8.36
CA GLU A 21 11.28 -0.84 9.35
C GLU A 21 12.69 -1.42 9.51
N ALA A 22 12.88 -2.70 9.18
CA ALA A 22 14.19 -3.33 9.21
C ALA A 22 15.16 -2.77 8.16
N VAL A 23 14.65 -2.24 7.05
CA VAL A 23 15.43 -1.80 5.90
C VAL A 23 15.28 -0.30 5.61
N PHE A 24 14.10 0.24 5.85
CA PHE A 24 13.74 1.62 5.45
C PHE A 24 13.44 2.49 6.67
N THR A 25 13.55 3.79 6.49
CA THR A 25 12.95 4.76 7.40
C THR A 25 11.51 4.95 6.98
N VAL A 26 10.57 4.52 7.83
CA VAL A 26 9.13 4.54 7.54
C VAL A 26 8.48 5.76 8.17
N HIS A 27 7.87 6.60 7.34
CA HIS A 27 7.07 7.74 7.79
C HIS A 27 5.60 7.33 7.82
N GLN A 28 5.08 7.11 9.02
CA GLN A 28 3.72 6.60 9.22
C GLN A 28 2.69 7.69 8.96
N ARG A 29 1.95 7.57 7.87
CA ARG A 29 0.85 8.48 7.48
C ARG A 29 1.22 9.96 7.52
N ALA A 30 2.46 10.30 7.13
CA ALA A 30 2.95 11.67 7.20
C ALA A 30 2.15 12.63 6.31
N HIS A 31 1.53 12.13 5.23
CA HIS A 31 0.69 12.92 4.33
C HIS A 31 -0.64 13.36 4.97
N GLU A 32 -1.04 12.73 6.08
CA GLU A 32 -2.26 13.08 6.84
C GLU A 32 -1.97 14.04 7.99
N GLY A 33 -0.69 14.31 8.25
CA GLY A 33 -0.27 15.18 9.34
C GLY A 33 -0.07 16.62 8.88
N ASP A 34 0.88 17.31 9.52
CA ASP A 34 1.20 18.71 9.21
C ASP A 34 1.70 18.84 7.76
N PRO A 35 1.03 19.64 6.90
CA PRO A 35 1.44 19.80 5.52
C PRO A 35 2.87 20.34 5.35
N ALA A 36 3.33 21.19 6.27
CA ALA A 36 4.69 21.73 6.20
C ALA A 36 5.74 20.65 6.46
N ILE A 37 5.48 19.77 7.43
CA ILE A 37 6.36 18.63 7.72
C ILE A 37 6.36 17.66 6.54
N PHE A 38 5.19 17.33 6.01
CA PHE A 38 5.09 16.46 4.84
C PHE A 38 5.82 17.05 3.63
N ALA A 39 5.66 18.33 3.36
CA ALA A 39 6.36 19.00 2.26
C ALA A 39 7.87 18.90 2.37
N SER A 40 8.41 18.90 3.61
CA SER A 40 9.86 18.73 3.82
C SER A 40 10.33 17.28 3.61
N LEU A 41 9.45 16.30 3.83
CA LEU A 41 9.77 14.87 3.67
C LEU A 41 9.57 14.38 2.23
N ALA A 42 8.59 14.92 1.53
CA ALA A 42 8.14 14.44 0.24
C ALA A 42 9.25 14.26 -0.81
N PRO A 43 10.23 15.18 -0.94
CA PRO A 43 11.32 15.00 -1.92
C PRO A 43 12.26 13.82 -1.63
N ARG A 44 12.22 13.27 -0.41
CA ARG A 44 13.11 12.17 -0.01
C ARG A 44 12.43 10.81 -0.07
N ILE A 45 11.11 10.78 -0.24
CA ILE A 45 10.34 9.53 -0.24
C ILE A 45 10.50 8.82 -1.58
N VAL A 46 11.02 7.59 -1.53
CA VAL A 46 11.29 6.77 -2.72
C VAL A 46 10.32 5.60 -2.87
N GLY A 47 9.55 5.28 -1.85
CA GLY A 47 8.58 4.20 -1.88
C GLY A 47 7.33 4.56 -1.10
N LEU A 48 6.20 3.97 -1.51
CA LEU A 48 4.93 4.11 -0.82
C LEU A 48 4.39 2.73 -0.53
N ALA A 49 4.08 2.47 0.74
CA ALA A 49 3.53 1.20 1.19
C ALA A 49 2.06 1.37 1.54
N ALA A 50 1.23 0.44 1.08
CA ALA A 50 -0.21 0.49 1.23
C ALA A 50 -0.80 -0.91 1.38
N HIS A 51 -2.06 -1.01 1.74
CA HIS A 51 -2.84 -2.23 1.56
C HIS A 51 -3.91 -2.00 0.48
N GLY A 52 -4.65 -3.05 0.10
CA GLY A 52 -5.50 -3.03 -1.08
C GLY A 52 -6.56 -1.93 -1.14
N GLU A 53 -7.04 -1.49 0.01
CA GLU A 53 -8.09 -0.47 0.10
C GLU A 53 -7.55 0.94 0.39
N THR A 54 -6.24 1.07 0.57
CA THR A 54 -5.63 2.37 0.86
C THR A 54 -5.79 3.31 -0.34
N ARG A 55 -6.34 4.49 -0.09
CA ARG A 55 -6.47 5.49 -1.15
C ARG A 55 -5.11 6.11 -1.46
N VAL A 56 -4.65 5.89 -2.67
CA VAL A 56 -3.42 6.50 -3.22
C VAL A 56 -3.83 7.30 -4.44
N SER A 57 -4.06 8.59 -4.23
CA SER A 57 -4.59 9.48 -5.26
C SER A 57 -3.49 10.05 -6.15
N ARG A 58 -3.92 10.61 -7.30
CA ARG A 58 -3.00 11.36 -8.18
C ARG A 58 -2.35 12.52 -7.44
N GLU A 59 -3.13 13.23 -6.60
CA GLU A 59 -2.61 14.35 -5.82
C GLU A 59 -1.47 13.92 -4.91
N LEU A 60 -1.63 12.78 -4.25
CA LEU A 60 -0.56 12.25 -3.39
C LEU A 60 0.66 11.87 -4.21
N LEU A 61 0.48 11.14 -5.30
CA LEU A 61 1.59 10.69 -6.14
C LEU A 61 2.38 11.86 -6.74
N THR A 62 1.69 12.94 -7.12
CA THR A 62 2.36 14.12 -7.69
C THR A 62 3.18 14.90 -6.66
N GLN A 63 2.91 14.71 -5.37
CA GLN A 63 3.69 15.34 -4.30
C GLN A 63 5.00 14.61 -4.00
N LEU A 64 5.23 13.43 -4.59
CA LEU A 64 6.38 12.57 -4.31
C LEU A 64 7.29 12.47 -5.55
N PRO A 65 8.13 13.49 -5.83
CA PRO A 65 8.88 13.55 -7.09
C PRO A 65 9.93 12.46 -7.26
N GLN A 66 10.40 11.85 -6.18
CA GLN A 66 11.40 10.79 -6.22
C GLN A 66 10.81 9.40 -6.02
N LEU A 67 9.48 9.27 -6.03
CA LEU A 67 8.80 7.99 -5.83
C LEU A 67 9.15 7.02 -6.95
N LYS A 68 9.60 5.82 -6.57
CA LYS A 68 10.05 4.77 -7.50
C LYS A 68 9.11 3.57 -7.56
N VAL A 69 8.30 3.37 -6.52
CA VAL A 69 7.42 2.20 -6.44
C VAL A 69 6.28 2.45 -5.45
N VAL A 70 5.11 1.91 -5.78
CA VAL A 70 3.98 1.75 -4.85
C VAL A 70 3.84 0.25 -4.58
N SER A 71 4.03 -0.16 -3.33
CA SER A 71 3.95 -1.55 -2.91
C SER A 71 2.66 -1.78 -2.13
N VAL A 72 1.80 -2.65 -2.63
CA VAL A 72 0.52 -2.97 -2.02
C VAL A 72 0.61 -4.34 -1.35
N PHE A 73 0.41 -4.39 -0.04
CA PHE A 73 0.30 -5.64 0.71
C PHE A 73 -1.14 -6.14 0.61
N GLY A 74 -1.42 -6.88 -0.44
CA GLY A 74 -2.75 -7.41 -0.72
C GLY A 74 -2.91 -7.81 -2.17
N VAL A 75 -3.98 -8.54 -2.45
CA VAL A 75 -4.32 -9.00 -3.81
C VAL A 75 -4.88 -7.83 -4.63
N GLY A 76 -5.82 -7.09 -4.07
CA GLY A 76 -6.45 -5.95 -4.74
C GLY A 76 -5.64 -4.67 -4.63
N TYR A 77 -5.84 -3.77 -5.58
CA TYR A 77 -5.23 -2.44 -5.59
C TYR A 77 -6.23 -1.36 -5.99
N ASP A 78 -7.51 -1.56 -5.62
CA ASP A 78 -8.61 -0.68 -6.02
C ASP A 78 -8.45 0.75 -5.49
N GLY A 79 -7.75 0.93 -4.38
CA GLY A 79 -7.50 2.25 -3.80
C GLY A 79 -6.43 3.06 -4.53
N VAL A 80 -5.61 2.42 -5.37
CA VAL A 80 -4.53 3.10 -6.08
C VAL A 80 -5.05 3.66 -7.42
N ASP A 81 -4.74 4.93 -7.66
CA ASP A 81 -4.97 5.54 -8.99
C ASP A 81 -3.90 5.02 -9.95
N VAL A 82 -4.19 3.89 -10.58
CA VAL A 82 -3.25 3.20 -11.48
C VAL A 82 -2.91 4.05 -12.69
N GLN A 83 -3.87 4.80 -13.23
CA GLN A 83 -3.60 5.66 -14.38
C GLN A 83 -2.61 6.76 -14.00
N ALA A 84 -2.75 7.34 -12.82
CA ALA A 84 -1.78 8.33 -12.32
C ALA A 84 -0.38 7.73 -12.19
N ALA A 85 -0.28 6.51 -11.65
CA ALA A 85 1.00 5.82 -11.52
C ALA A 85 1.64 5.57 -12.89
N ILE A 86 0.86 5.14 -13.87
CA ILE A 86 1.32 4.95 -15.26
C ILE A 86 1.84 6.27 -15.83
N ASP A 87 1.07 7.34 -15.70
CA ASP A 87 1.43 8.67 -16.22
C ASP A 87 2.73 9.19 -15.60
N LEU A 88 2.99 8.86 -14.35
CA LEU A 88 4.18 9.28 -13.62
C LEU A 88 5.35 8.29 -13.74
N GLY A 89 5.15 7.17 -14.42
CA GLY A 89 6.17 6.14 -14.59
C GLY A 89 6.50 5.38 -13.31
N VAL A 90 5.54 5.27 -12.37
CA VAL A 90 5.73 4.59 -11.09
C VAL A 90 5.07 3.20 -11.13
N PRO A 91 5.86 2.12 -11.00
CA PRO A 91 5.29 0.78 -10.94
C PRO A 91 4.49 0.57 -9.65
N VAL A 92 3.40 -0.19 -9.77
CA VAL A 92 2.57 -0.62 -8.64
C VAL A 92 2.69 -2.13 -8.52
N THR A 93 3.13 -2.60 -7.35
CA THR A 93 3.24 -4.03 -7.07
C THR A 93 2.17 -4.46 -6.07
N HIS A 94 1.72 -5.70 -6.17
CA HIS A 94 0.75 -6.29 -5.26
C HIS A 94 1.05 -7.78 -5.09
N THR A 95 0.22 -8.50 -4.31
CA THR A 95 0.44 -9.93 -4.04
C THR A 95 -0.68 -10.77 -4.66
N PRO A 96 -0.70 -10.93 -6.00
CA PRO A 96 -1.77 -11.66 -6.67
C PRO A 96 -1.71 -13.16 -6.39
N GLY A 97 -2.88 -13.80 -6.28
CA GLY A 97 -3.00 -15.25 -6.19
C GLY A 97 -2.72 -15.88 -4.84
N VAL A 98 -2.11 -15.16 -3.90
CA VAL A 98 -1.68 -15.74 -2.61
C VAL A 98 -2.85 -16.15 -1.70
N LEU A 99 -4.04 -15.56 -1.87
CA LEU A 99 -5.23 -15.84 -1.06
C LEU A 99 -6.35 -16.50 -1.86
N SER A 100 -6.15 -16.82 -3.13
CA SER A 100 -7.22 -17.31 -4.01
C SER A 100 -7.86 -18.58 -3.49
N ASP A 101 -7.06 -19.55 -3.04
CA ASP A 101 -7.56 -20.81 -2.51
C ASP A 101 -8.32 -20.59 -1.21
N ASP A 102 -7.81 -19.78 -0.31
CA ASP A 102 -8.47 -19.48 0.97
C ASP A 102 -9.83 -18.79 0.77
N VAL A 103 -9.90 -17.84 -0.14
CA VAL A 103 -11.14 -17.15 -0.47
C VAL A 103 -12.15 -18.11 -1.10
N ALA A 104 -11.71 -18.97 -2.01
CA ALA A 104 -12.57 -19.97 -2.63
C ALA A 104 -13.10 -20.96 -1.60
N ASP A 105 -12.25 -21.44 -0.71
CA ASP A 105 -12.65 -22.39 0.36
C ASP A 105 -13.67 -21.73 1.32
N LEU A 106 -13.46 -20.50 1.69
CA LEU A 106 -14.40 -19.78 2.55
C LEU A 106 -15.74 -19.55 1.84
N ALA A 107 -15.74 -19.21 0.57
CA ALA A 107 -16.97 -19.04 -0.20
C ALA A 107 -17.77 -20.34 -0.27
N ILE A 108 -17.12 -21.47 -0.53
CA ILE A 108 -17.74 -22.79 -0.53
C ILE A 108 -18.28 -23.13 0.87
N GLY A 109 -17.50 -22.89 1.91
CA GLY A 109 -17.91 -23.11 3.29
C GLY A 109 -19.15 -22.32 3.68
N LEU A 110 -19.22 -21.05 3.28
CA LEU A 110 -20.39 -20.19 3.53
C LEU A 110 -21.62 -20.69 2.77
N MET A 111 -21.46 -21.12 1.51
CA MET A 111 -22.56 -21.69 0.73
C MET A 111 -23.11 -22.96 1.39
N LEU A 112 -22.24 -23.85 1.85
CA LEU A 112 -22.63 -25.08 2.54
C LEU A 112 -23.33 -24.77 3.87
N SER A 113 -22.85 -23.79 4.61
CA SER A 113 -23.46 -23.35 5.88
C SER A 113 -24.87 -22.87 5.67
N VAL A 114 -25.12 -22.06 4.65
CA VAL A 114 -26.46 -21.57 4.31
C VAL A 114 -27.37 -22.73 3.87
N ALA A 115 -26.87 -23.62 3.00
CA ALA A 115 -27.66 -24.76 2.51
C ALA A 115 -28.07 -25.74 3.62
N ARG A 116 -27.24 -25.88 4.66
CA ARG A 116 -27.51 -26.83 5.77
C ARG A 116 -28.14 -26.16 7.01
N GLY A 117 -28.34 -24.84 6.98
CA GLY A 117 -28.92 -24.11 8.10
C GLY A 117 -28.03 -23.98 9.32
N ILE A 118 -26.74 -24.00 9.12
CA ILE A 118 -25.75 -23.90 10.20
C ILE A 118 -25.49 -22.44 10.56
#